data_cde71e39329596a4616a53e47615628a
#
_entry.id   cde71e39329596a4616a53e47615628a
#
_cell.length_a   1.000
_cell.length_b   1.000
_cell.length_c   1.000
_cell.angle_alpha   90.00
_cell.angle_beta   90.00
_cell.angle_gamma   90.00
#
_symmetry.space_group_name_H-M   'P 1'
#
loop_
_entity.id
_entity.type
_entity.pdbx_description
1 polymer ?
#
loop_
_entity_poly.entity_id
_entity_poly.type
_entity_poly.pdbx_seq_one_letter_code
_entity_poly.pdbx_strand_id
1 'polypeptide(L)'
;CNRKKLTSPMGFVCGKTGSGKGMFTKTEMTGTIFSNPTDEIYVIDRAGEYTAIAERYGGSPYHFGVGTGTHLNPFDTVSVEHMTRNEQIAFKVDAMLAQAGASAAEAGSNFSEVDQSLVQRCTELAFQKAAERGDNLPPTLQDFYDAANEQPEEQAQVIALRYERFVKGSMNFFNHQSNVDFNTRIVDFNLKDLPDSMLVFALINVCEAVRNRMYFNAKRNVRTWLYVEEMQSMFAYPTVLNYFSRFSNEGRKFGLLLTGISQNA
;
A
#
# COMPACT_ATOMS: atom_id res chain seq x y z
N CYS A 1 -15.60 14.10 -18.09
CA CYS A 1 -14.34 14.83 -17.98
C CYS A 1 -13.18 13.87 -18.26
N ASN A 2 -12.22 14.27 -19.07
CA ASN A 2 -11.01 13.46 -19.30
C ASN A 2 -9.95 13.80 -18.24
N ARG A 3 -9.89 13.02 -17.19
CA ARG A 3 -8.99 13.26 -16.05
C ARG A 3 -7.51 13.29 -16.42
N LYS A 4 -7.10 12.59 -17.48
CA LYS A 4 -5.71 12.62 -17.98
C LYS A 4 -5.23 13.99 -18.43
N LYS A 5 -6.18 14.89 -18.74
CA LYS A 5 -5.90 16.27 -19.18
C LYS A 5 -5.93 17.28 -18.04
N LEU A 6 -6.25 16.87 -16.83
CA LEU A 6 -6.30 17.76 -15.67
C LEU A 6 -4.90 17.95 -15.09
N THR A 7 -4.65 19.15 -14.58
CA THR A 7 -3.40 19.48 -13.86
C THR A 7 -3.27 18.65 -12.58
N SER A 8 -4.41 18.34 -11.93
CA SER A 8 -4.49 17.41 -10.82
C SER A 8 -5.53 16.33 -11.15
N PRO A 9 -5.10 15.13 -11.51
CA PRO A 9 -6.00 14.04 -11.90
C PRO A 9 -6.63 13.30 -10.71
N MET A 10 -6.44 13.82 -9.49
CA MET A 10 -7.03 13.25 -8.28
C MET A 10 -8.55 13.40 -8.29
N GLY A 11 -9.26 12.39 -7.80
CA GLY A 11 -10.69 12.36 -7.64
C GLY A 11 -11.09 12.03 -6.21
N PHE A 12 -12.25 12.50 -5.79
CA PHE A 12 -12.85 12.13 -4.52
C PHE A 12 -14.34 11.87 -4.72
N VAL A 13 -14.79 10.69 -4.33
CA VAL A 13 -16.20 10.27 -4.41
C VAL A 13 -16.73 10.15 -3.00
N CYS A 14 -17.63 11.07 -2.65
CA CYS A 14 -18.18 11.18 -1.32
C CYS A 14 -19.70 11.00 -1.33
N GLY A 15 -20.24 10.34 -0.33
CA GLY A 15 -21.68 10.18 -0.19
C GLY A 15 -22.04 9.11 0.83
N LYS A 16 -23.23 9.21 1.39
CA LYS A 16 -23.74 8.24 2.37
C LYS A 16 -23.86 6.83 1.79
N THR A 17 -23.93 5.83 2.66
CA THR A 17 -24.24 4.44 2.27
C THR A 17 -25.52 4.41 1.44
N GLY A 18 -25.52 3.63 0.35
CA GLY A 18 -26.65 3.57 -0.58
C GLY A 18 -26.78 4.73 -1.58
N SER A 19 -25.92 5.75 -1.54
CA SER A 19 -25.99 6.91 -2.47
C SER A 19 -25.50 6.62 -3.89
N GLY A 20 -25.09 5.40 -4.20
CA GLY A 20 -24.63 5.01 -5.54
C GLY A 20 -23.14 5.21 -5.81
N LYS A 21 -22.30 5.48 -4.79
CA LYS A 21 -20.83 5.63 -4.95
C LYS A 21 -20.20 4.48 -5.71
N GLY A 22 -20.45 3.24 -5.25
CA GLY A 22 -19.89 2.04 -5.90
C GLY A 22 -20.34 1.91 -7.36
N MET A 23 -21.61 2.25 -7.67
CA MET A 23 -22.10 2.24 -9.06
C MET A 23 -21.38 3.30 -9.91
N PHE A 24 -21.22 4.51 -9.37
CA PHE A 24 -20.48 5.59 -10.06
C PHE A 24 -19.04 5.17 -10.34
N THR A 25 -18.34 4.63 -9.33
CA THR A 25 -16.95 4.19 -9.47
C THR A 25 -16.81 3.06 -10.47
N LYS A 26 -17.68 2.04 -10.41
CA LYS A 26 -17.71 0.93 -11.39
C LYS A 26 -17.98 1.43 -12.80
N THR A 27 -18.81 2.45 -12.96
CA THR A 27 -19.08 3.08 -14.26
C THR A 27 -17.85 3.82 -14.78
N GLU A 28 -17.14 4.58 -13.92
CA GLU A 28 -15.89 5.23 -14.30
C GLU A 28 -14.82 4.21 -14.69
N MET A 29 -14.64 3.13 -13.90
CA MET A 29 -13.71 2.04 -14.22
C MET A 29 -14.04 1.41 -15.58
N THR A 30 -15.30 1.07 -15.81
CA THR A 30 -15.76 0.51 -17.08
C THR A 30 -15.46 1.46 -18.25
N GLY A 31 -15.75 2.75 -18.08
CA GLY A 31 -15.42 3.78 -19.06
C GLY A 31 -13.92 3.87 -19.33
N THR A 32 -13.09 3.74 -18.28
CA THR A 32 -11.63 3.73 -18.40
C THR A 32 -11.13 2.51 -19.16
N ILE A 33 -11.68 1.32 -18.89
CA ILE A 33 -11.32 0.07 -19.58
C ILE A 33 -11.52 0.20 -21.09
N PHE A 34 -12.62 0.78 -21.52
CA PHE A 34 -12.94 0.91 -22.96
C PHE A 34 -12.23 2.08 -23.63
N SER A 35 -12.11 3.22 -22.93
CA SER A 35 -11.53 4.44 -23.52
C SER A 35 -10.01 4.47 -23.49
N ASN A 36 -9.38 3.69 -22.61
CA ASN A 36 -7.93 3.68 -22.38
C ASN A 36 -7.42 2.24 -22.29
N PRO A 37 -7.30 1.54 -23.42
CA PRO A 37 -7.05 0.09 -23.45
C PRO A 37 -5.69 -0.35 -22.88
N THR A 38 -4.74 0.58 -22.72
CA THR A 38 -3.41 0.31 -22.16
C THR A 38 -3.29 0.63 -20.68
N ASP A 39 -4.22 1.44 -20.13
CA ASP A 39 -4.14 1.86 -18.74
C ASP A 39 -4.41 0.69 -17.79
N GLU A 40 -3.80 0.73 -16.62
CA GLU A 40 -3.97 -0.26 -15.57
C GLU A 40 -4.79 0.31 -14.42
N ILE A 41 -5.64 -0.52 -13.83
CA ILE A 41 -6.59 -0.16 -12.77
C ILE A 41 -6.30 -1.02 -11.54
N TYR A 42 -6.16 -0.36 -10.42
CA TYR A 42 -5.97 -0.96 -9.10
C TYR A 42 -7.07 -0.51 -8.18
N VAL A 43 -7.63 -1.43 -7.42
CA VAL A 43 -8.69 -1.14 -6.45
C VAL A 43 -8.27 -1.65 -5.10
N ILE A 44 -8.37 -0.81 -4.09
CA ILE A 44 -8.32 -1.22 -2.70
C ILE A 44 -9.77 -1.36 -2.25
N ASP A 45 -10.24 -2.60 -2.19
CA ASP A 45 -11.64 -2.97 -2.01
C ASP A 45 -11.91 -3.44 -0.59
N ARG A 46 -12.44 -2.58 0.25
CA ARG A 46 -12.77 -2.90 1.64
C ARG A 46 -14.04 -3.72 1.77
N ALA A 47 -14.98 -3.54 0.87
CA ALA A 47 -16.30 -4.19 0.94
C ALA A 47 -16.40 -5.48 0.11
N GLY A 48 -15.42 -5.77 -0.76
CA GLY A 48 -15.47 -6.91 -1.68
C GLY A 48 -16.43 -6.69 -2.85
N GLU A 49 -16.65 -5.42 -3.24
CA GLU A 49 -17.63 -5.08 -4.26
C GLU A 49 -17.06 -5.07 -5.69
N TYR A 50 -15.73 -5.06 -5.86
CA TYR A 50 -15.08 -4.88 -7.16
C TYR A 50 -14.55 -6.18 -7.77
N THR A 51 -14.51 -7.28 -7.02
CA THR A 51 -14.06 -8.60 -7.49
C THR A 51 -14.75 -9.01 -8.79
N ALA A 52 -16.08 -8.91 -8.84
CA ALA A 52 -16.84 -9.30 -10.04
C ALA A 52 -16.54 -8.45 -11.29
N ILE A 53 -16.19 -7.17 -11.12
CA ILE A 53 -15.80 -6.33 -12.25
C ILE A 53 -14.37 -6.64 -12.69
N ALA A 54 -13.47 -6.92 -11.76
CA ALA A 54 -12.11 -7.35 -12.08
C ALA A 54 -12.15 -8.64 -12.92
N GLU A 55 -12.82 -9.67 -12.45
CA GLU A 55 -12.96 -10.95 -13.15
C GLU A 55 -13.59 -10.81 -14.54
N ARG A 56 -14.67 -10.01 -14.64
CA ARG A 56 -15.39 -9.80 -15.90
C ARG A 56 -14.51 -9.24 -17.02
N TYR A 57 -13.52 -8.44 -16.66
CA TYR A 57 -12.59 -7.81 -17.61
C TYR A 57 -11.20 -8.46 -17.65
N GLY A 58 -11.10 -9.72 -17.17
CA GLY A 58 -9.87 -10.51 -17.23
C GLY A 58 -8.79 -10.03 -16.27
N GLY A 59 -9.19 -9.38 -15.18
CA GLY A 59 -8.30 -8.96 -14.11
C GLY A 59 -8.12 -10.02 -13.03
N SER A 60 -7.31 -9.70 -12.02
CA SER A 60 -6.97 -10.59 -10.92
C SER A 60 -7.46 -10.03 -9.59
N PRO A 61 -8.45 -10.67 -8.94
CA PRO A 61 -8.77 -10.39 -7.55
C PRO A 61 -7.81 -11.11 -6.62
N TYR A 62 -7.30 -10.40 -5.62
CA TYR A 62 -6.46 -10.95 -4.55
C TYR A 62 -7.14 -10.72 -3.21
N HIS A 63 -7.52 -11.81 -2.57
CA HIS A 63 -8.16 -11.78 -1.26
C HIS A 63 -7.10 -11.83 -0.17
N PHE A 64 -7.10 -10.83 0.71
CA PHE A 64 -6.23 -10.78 1.88
C PHE A 64 -7.00 -11.19 3.12
N GLY A 65 -6.50 -12.19 3.81
CA GLY A 65 -7.11 -12.72 5.03
C GLY A 65 -6.40 -13.97 5.51
N VAL A 66 -6.80 -14.45 6.66
CA VAL A 66 -6.22 -15.66 7.25
C VAL A 66 -6.49 -16.87 6.33
N GLY A 67 -5.42 -17.53 5.90
CA GLY A 67 -5.52 -18.76 5.08
C GLY A 67 -5.81 -18.56 3.59
N THR A 68 -5.82 -17.32 3.08
CA THR A 68 -6.07 -17.05 1.65
C THR A 68 -4.90 -17.41 0.75
N GLY A 69 -3.69 -17.54 1.30
CA GLY A 69 -2.48 -17.79 0.52
C GLY A 69 -1.99 -16.60 -0.32
N THR A 70 -2.62 -15.43 -0.21
CA THR A 70 -2.18 -14.20 -0.86
C THR A 70 -1.14 -13.50 0.01
N HIS A 71 0.02 -13.18 -0.59
CA HIS A 71 1.12 -12.53 0.09
C HIS A 71 1.55 -11.26 -0.65
N LEU A 72 1.81 -10.20 0.13
CA LEU A 72 2.31 -8.93 -0.38
C LEU A 72 3.40 -8.40 0.55
N ASN A 73 4.64 -8.39 0.07
CA ASN A 73 5.79 -7.95 0.85
C ASN A 73 5.86 -6.41 0.89
N PRO A 74 5.82 -5.77 2.06
CA PRO A 74 5.94 -4.32 2.17
C PRO A 74 7.28 -3.78 1.69
N PHE A 75 8.32 -4.62 1.64
CA PHE A 75 9.67 -4.24 1.24
C PHE A 75 10.00 -4.50 -0.24
N ASP A 76 9.03 -4.96 -1.04
CA ASP A 76 9.25 -5.10 -2.48
C ASP A 76 9.71 -3.79 -3.09
N THR A 77 10.75 -3.86 -3.90
CA THR A 77 11.28 -2.74 -4.68
C THR A 77 11.30 -3.08 -6.16
N VAL A 78 11.23 -2.06 -7.00
CA VAL A 78 11.43 -2.22 -8.44
C VAL A 78 12.64 -1.42 -8.89
N SER A 79 13.38 -1.96 -9.85
CA SER A 79 14.44 -1.19 -10.49
C SER A 79 13.84 -0.05 -11.30
N VAL A 80 14.01 1.18 -10.81
CA VAL A 80 13.58 2.40 -11.49
C VAL A 80 14.81 3.10 -12.02
N GLU A 81 14.82 3.39 -13.33
CA GLU A 81 15.86 4.19 -13.95
C GLU A 81 15.91 5.57 -13.30
N HIS A 82 17.09 6.05 -13.00
CA HIS A 82 17.35 7.30 -12.26
C HIS A 82 16.97 7.29 -10.78
N MET A 83 16.65 6.14 -10.18
CA MET A 83 16.43 6.02 -8.74
C MET A 83 17.48 5.09 -8.15
N THR A 84 18.23 5.61 -7.21
CA THR A 84 19.22 4.84 -6.46
C THR A 84 18.55 3.85 -5.49
N ARG A 85 19.28 2.81 -5.09
CA ARG A 85 18.81 1.89 -4.05
C ARG A 85 18.44 2.62 -2.75
N ASN A 86 19.23 3.63 -2.37
CA ASN A 86 18.99 4.40 -1.14
C ASN A 86 17.67 5.20 -1.22
N GLU A 87 17.34 5.76 -2.39
CA GLU A 87 16.04 6.44 -2.58
C GLU A 87 14.88 5.46 -2.48
N GLN A 88 15.02 4.24 -3.00
CA GLN A 88 13.99 3.21 -2.85
C GLN A 88 13.81 2.81 -1.37
N ILE A 89 14.90 2.64 -0.63
CA ILE A 89 14.86 2.35 0.81
C ILE A 89 14.18 3.49 1.57
N ALA A 90 14.46 4.75 1.22
CA ALA A 90 13.84 5.91 1.86
C ALA A 90 12.30 5.90 1.74
N PHE A 91 11.76 5.47 0.59
CA PHE A 91 10.30 5.29 0.46
C PHE A 91 9.75 4.20 1.38
N LYS A 92 10.51 3.11 1.55
CA LYS A 92 10.12 2.03 2.48
C LYS A 92 10.18 2.50 3.93
N VAL A 93 11.17 3.31 4.27
CA VAL A 93 11.23 3.98 5.58
C VAL A 93 9.99 4.85 5.81
N ASP A 94 9.60 5.68 4.84
CA ASP A 94 8.38 6.51 4.95
C ASP A 94 7.11 5.66 5.18
N ALA A 95 6.97 4.54 4.49
CA ALA A 95 5.85 3.60 4.67
C ALA A 95 5.87 2.96 6.06
N MET A 96 7.03 2.48 6.51
CA MET A 96 7.19 1.88 7.84
C MET A 96 6.95 2.88 8.97
N LEU A 97 7.39 4.14 8.80
CA LEU A 97 7.09 5.23 9.75
C LEU A 97 5.59 5.50 9.84
N ALA A 98 4.88 5.52 8.71
CA ALA A 98 3.44 5.72 8.69
C ALA A 98 2.70 4.58 9.41
N GLN A 99 3.09 3.33 9.16
CA GLN A 99 2.52 2.14 9.80
C GLN A 99 2.80 2.12 11.31
N ALA A 100 4.05 2.34 11.71
CA ALA A 100 4.45 2.35 13.12
C ALA A 100 3.75 3.46 13.91
N GLY A 101 3.64 4.66 13.32
CA GLY A 101 2.93 5.78 13.91
C GLY A 101 1.42 5.53 14.06
N ALA A 102 0.78 4.91 13.07
CA ALA A 102 -0.62 4.51 13.17
C ALA A 102 -0.82 3.46 14.27
N SER A 103 0.03 2.44 14.31
CA SER A 103 -0.02 1.41 15.36
C SER A 103 0.21 1.97 16.76
N ALA A 104 1.10 2.97 16.91
CA ALA A 104 1.29 3.67 18.18
C ALA A 104 0.04 4.43 18.61
N ALA A 105 -0.58 5.16 17.66
CA ALA A 105 -1.80 5.93 17.92
C ALA A 105 -2.99 5.02 18.30
N GLU A 106 -3.15 3.89 17.64
CA GLU A 106 -4.16 2.87 17.99
C GLU A 106 -3.97 2.32 19.41
N ALA A 107 -2.72 2.18 19.84
CA ALA A 107 -2.37 1.76 21.20
C ALA A 107 -2.46 2.90 22.23
N GLY A 108 -2.88 4.11 21.84
CA GLY A 108 -2.89 5.29 22.70
C GLY A 108 -1.50 5.76 23.15
N SER A 109 -0.46 5.38 22.41
CA SER A 109 0.93 5.71 22.71
C SER A 109 1.43 6.85 21.84
N ASN A 110 2.38 7.63 22.37
CA ASN A 110 3.11 8.61 21.56
C ASN A 110 4.10 7.90 20.62
N PHE A 111 4.29 8.49 19.44
CA PHE A 111 5.31 8.07 18.47
C PHE A 111 6.40 9.14 18.40
N SER A 112 7.43 8.95 19.22
CA SER A 112 8.50 9.91 19.45
C SER A 112 9.51 9.97 18.30
N GLU A 113 10.41 10.96 18.34
CA GLU A 113 11.54 11.03 17.40
C GLU A 113 12.50 9.84 17.58
N VAL A 114 12.62 9.30 18.79
CA VAL A 114 13.41 8.08 19.07
C VAL A 114 12.78 6.89 18.36
N ASP A 115 11.46 6.71 18.46
CA ASP A 115 10.75 5.64 17.76
C ASP A 115 10.93 5.76 16.23
N GLN A 116 10.84 6.98 15.69
CA GLN A 116 11.06 7.23 14.26
C GLN A 116 12.47 6.84 13.84
N SER A 117 13.50 7.24 14.60
CA SER A 117 14.89 6.90 14.33
C SER A 117 15.14 5.39 14.39
N LEU A 118 14.50 4.69 15.33
CA LEU A 118 14.56 3.23 15.44
C LEU A 118 13.90 2.51 14.27
N VAL A 119 12.71 2.95 13.87
CA VAL A 119 12.01 2.38 12.70
C VAL A 119 12.84 2.57 11.44
N GLN A 120 13.43 3.75 11.24
CA GLN A 120 14.32 4.01 10.11
C GLN A 120 15.53 3.06 10.15
N ARG A 121 16.27 3.03 11.27
CA ARG A 121 17.45 2.18 11.44
C ARG A 121 17.12 0.71 11.18
N CYS A 122 16.05 0.18 11.78
CA CYS A 122 15.68 -1.23 11.61
C CYS A 122 15.26 -1.54 10.16
N THR A 123 14.63 -0.61 9.47
CA THR A 123 14.32 -0.75 8.04
C THR A 123 15.58 -0.82 7.20
N GLU A 124 16.54 0.07 7.42
CA GLU A 124 17.82 0.07 6.70
C GLU A 124 18.64 -1.20 6.98
N LEU A 125 18.68 -1.66 8.25
CA LEU A 125 19.33 -2.92 8.63
C LEU A 125 18.67 -4.14 7.98
N ALA A 126 17.35 -4.17 7.85
CA ALA A 126 16.65 -5.26 7.15
C ALA A 126 17.13 -5.35 5.69
N PHE A 127 17.26 -4.22 5.00
CA PHE A 127 17.81 -4.19 3.63
C PHE A 127 19.28 -4.57 3.56
N GLN A 128 20.09 -4.20 4.56
CA GLN A 128 21.50 -4.61 4.64
C GLN A 128 21.62 -6.12 4.81
N LYS A 129 20.90 -6.73 5.76
CA LYS A 129 20.88 -8.17 6.00
C LYS A 129 20.40 -8.95 4.76
N ALA A 130 19.36 -8.44 4.07
CA ALA A 130 18.91 -9.04 2.83
C ALA A 130 20.01 -9.03 1.75
N ALA A 131 20.78 -7.95 1.64
CA ALA A 131 21.90 -7.87 0.71
C ALA A 131 23.03 -8.86 1.07
N GLU A 132 23.30 -9.07 2.36
CA GLU A 132 24.30 -10.01 2.86
C GLU A 132 23.90 -11.47 2.61
N ARG A 133 22.59 -11.80 2.56
CA ARG A 133 22.12 -13.14 2.17
C ARG A 133 22.51 -13.53 0.73
N GLY A 134 22.60 -12.55 -0.18
CA GLY A 134 23.03 -12.78 -1.56
C GLY A 134 22.02 -13.52 -2.44
N ASP A 135 20.79 -13.70 -2.00
CA ASP A 135 19.71 -14.37 -2.75
C ASP A 135 18.94 -13.44 -3.70
N ASN A 136 19.30 -12.15 -3.71
CA ASN A 136 18.63 -11.07 -4.46
C ASN A 136 17.14 -10.87 -4.12
N LEU A 137 16.68 -11.42 -3.01
CA LEU A 137 15.32 -11.20 -2.53
C LEU A 137 15.27 -9.96 -1.63
N PRO A 138 14.15 -9.19 -1.66
CA PRO A 138 13.95 -8.10 -0.71
C PRO A 138 13.82 -8.66 0.71
N PRO A 139 14.09 -7.83 1.75
CA PRO A 139 13.80 -8.22 3.12
C PRO A 139 12.30 -8.49 3.30
N THR A 140 11.95 -9.13 4.40
CA THR A 140 10.57 -9.33 4.83
C THR A 140 10.33 -8.63 6.17
N LEU A 141 9.10 -8.66 6.68
CA LEU A 141 8.82 -8.18 8.04
C LEU A 141 9.59 -8.94 9.11
N GLN A 142 9.97 -10.21 8.85
CA GLN A 142 10.86 -10.97 9.75
C GLN A 142 12.20 -10.29 9.89
N ASP A 143 12.83 -9.85 8.79
CA ASP A 143 14.13 -9.17 8.82
C ASP A 143 14.05 -7.86 9.62
N PHE A 144 12.97 -7.10 9.48
CA PHE A 144 12.72 -5.89 10.27
C PHE A 144 12.51 -6.20 11.75
N TYR A 145 11.69 -7.22 12.06
CA TYR A 145 11.42 -7.67 13.42
C TYR A 145 12.69 -8.11 14.13
N ASP A 146 13.51 -8.89 13.46
CA ASP A 146 14.80 -9.37 13.99
C ASP A 146 15.77 -8.20 14.20
N ALA A 147 15.83 -7.26 13.25
CA ALA A 147 16.62 -6.04 13.41
C ALA A 147 16.18 -5.22 14.62
N ALA A 148 14.88 -5.11 14.90
CA ALA A 148 14.36 -4.40 16.06
C ALA A 148 14.69 -5.11 17.37
N ASN A 149 14.61 -6.45 17.42
CA ASN A 149 14.96 -7.23 18.61
C ASN A 149 16.47 -7.19 18.94
N GLU A 150 17.31 -6.92 17.97
CA GLU A 150 18.77 -6.81 18.17
C GLU A 150 19.20 -5.44 18.70
N GLN A 151 18.30 -4.43 18.71
CA GLN A 151 18.65 -3.11 19.25
C GLN A 151 18.65 -3.12 20.78
N PRO A 152 19.58 -2.38 21.42
CA PRO A 152 19.68 -2.32 22.88
C PRO A 152 18.61 -1.44 23.53
N GLU A 153 17.92 -0.57 22.77
CA GLU A 153 16.95 0.37 23.29
C GLU A 153 15.61 -0.33 23.63
N GLU A 154 15.05 -0.05 24.81
CA GLU A 154 13.75 -0.60 25.22
C GLU A 154 12.62 -0.27 24.24
N GLN A 155 12.65 0.92 23.63
CA GLN A 155 11.68 1.34 22.62
C GLN A 155 11.71 0.43 21.39
N ALA A 156 12.86 -0.12 21.03
CA ALA A 156 12.97 -1.05 19.91
C ALA A 156 12.24 -2.38 20.21
N GLN A 157 12.29 -2.84 21.46
CA GLN A 157 11.51 -4.01 21.90
C GLN A 157 9.99 -3.75 21.81
N VAL A 158 9.54 -2.54 22.14
CA VAL A 158 8.13 -2.14 21.97
C VAL A 158 7.73 -2.14 20.50
N ILE A 159 8.60 -1.63 19.62
CA ILE A 159 8.39 -1.66 18.17
C ILE A 159 8.30 -3.12 17.70
N ALA A 160 9.24 -3.98 18.08
CA ALA A 160 9.22 -5.40 17.72
C ALA A 160 7.91 -6.07 18.14
N LEU A 161 7.45 -5.87 19.38
CA LEU A 161 6.21 -6.43 19.90
C LEU A 161 4.98 -5.99 19.08
N ARG A 162 4.94 -4.75 18.60
CA ARG A 162 3.85 -4.26 17.74
C ARG A 162 3.78 -5.00 16.40
N TYR A 163 4.94 -5.38 15.85
CA TYR A 163 5.03 -6.12 14.60
C TYR A 163 4.93 -7.64 14.76
N GLU A 164 5.04 -8.17 15.99
CA GLU A 164 5.05 -9.63 16.23
C GLU A 164 3.80 -10.34 15.67
N ARG A 165 2.63 -9.72 15.77
CA ARG A 165 1.37 -10.28 15.24
C ARG A 165 1.39 -10.46 13.71
N PHE A 166 2.18 -9.65 12.99
CA PHE A 166 2.35 -9.73 11.55
C PHE A 166 3.46 -10.68 11.12
N VAL A 167 4.31 -11.08 12.05
CA VAL A 167 5.47 -11.94 11.80
C VAL A 167 5.20 -13.36 12.26
N LYS A 168 4.80 -13.55 13.53
CA LYS A 168 4.61 -14.87 14.16
C LYS A 168 3.16 -15.31 14.26
N GLY A 169 2.20 -14.39 14.12
CA GLY A 169 0.78 -14.67 14.27
C GLY A 169 0.11 -15.19 13.00
N SER A 170 -1.19 -15.45 13.09
CA SER A 170 -2.04 -15.88 11.95
C SER A 170 -2.20 -14.78 10.86
N MET A 171 -1.73 -13.57 11.14
CA MET A 171 -1.81 -12.41 10.24
C MET A 171 -0.48 -12.16 9.49
N ASN A 172 0.30 -13.22 9.27
CA ASN A 172 1.65 -13.14 8.68
C ASN A 172 1.68 -13.06 7.14
N PHE A 173 0.54 -12.83 6.49
CA PHE A 173 0.47 -12.78 5.01
C PHE A 173 1.25 -11.62 4.39
N PHE A 174 1.68 -10.63 5.18
CA PHE A 174 2.63 -9.59 4.77
C PHE A 174 4.09 -9.93 5.10
N ASN A 175 4.35 -11.08 5.71
CA ASN A 175 5.70 -11.54 6.09
C ASN A 175 6.29 -12.59 5.14
N HIS A 176 5.84 -12.61 3.90
CA HIS A 176 6.29 -13.52 2.86
C HIS A 176 6.71 -12.73 1.62
N GLN A 177 7.50 -13.34 0.74
CA GLN A 177 7.71 -12.78 -0.59
C GLN A 177 6.39 -12.71 -1.35
N SER A 178 6.19 -11.64 -2.12
CA SER A 178 4.94 -11.43 -2.84
C SER A 178 4.66 -12.51 -3.86
N ASN A 179 3.40 -12.91 -3.96
CA ASN A 179 2.89 -13.79 -5.01
C ASN A 179 1.75 -13.15 -5.82
N VAL A 180 1.57 -11.82 -5.69
CA VAL A 180 0.62 -11.03 -6.48
C VAL A 180 1.19 -10.76 -7.86
N ASP A 181 0.47 -11.15 -8.92
CA ASP A 181 0.85 -10.85 -10.30
C ASP A 181 0.18 -9.54 -10.77
N PHE A 182 1.01 -8.56 -11.12
CA PHE A 182 0.59 -7.26 -11.64
C PHE A 182 0.50 -7.23 -13.18
N ASN A 183 0.66 -8.36 -13.89
CA ASN A 183 0.62 -8.39 -15.35
C ASN A 183 -0.80 -8.43 -15.93
N THR A 184 -1.78 -7.97 -15.16
CA THR A 184 -3.17 -7.83 -15.56
C THR A 184 -3.58 -6.37 -15.56
N ARG A 185 -4.59 -6.03 -16.38
CA ARG A 185 -5.07 -4.63 -16.48
C ARG A 185 -5.86 -4.15 -15.26
N ILE A 186 -6.44 -5.08 -14.52
CA ILE A 186 -7.25 -4.77 -13.34
C ILE A 186 -6.78 -5.68 -12.22
N VAL A 187 -6.38 -5.08 -11.11
CA VAL A 187 -6.06 -5.79 -9.88
C VAL A 187 -6.99 -5.29 -8.78
N ASP A 188 -7.72 -6.20 -8.20
CA ASP A 188 -8.57 -5.94 -7.05
C ASP A 188 -7.89 -6.49 -5.79
N PHE A 189 -7.51 -5.60 -4.87
CA PHE A 189 -7.00 -5.95 -3.56
C PHE A 189 -8.16 -6.02 -2.58
N ASN A 190 -8.77 -7.19 -2.48
CA ASN A 190 -9.94 -7.41 -1.63
C ASN A 190 -9.52 -7.58 -0.18
N LEU A 191 -9.86 -6.59 0.65
CA LEU A 191 -9.52 -6.49 2.07
C LEU A 191 -10.74 -6.80 2.97
N LYS A 192 -11.81 -7.37 2.44
CA LYS A 192 -13.08 -7.57 3.14
C LYS A 192 -12.92 -8.40 4.42
N ASP A 193 -12.08 -9.42 4.37
CA ASP A 193 -11.87 -10.36 5.49
C ASP A 193 -10.76 -9.91 6.46
N LEU A 194 -10.19 -8.70 6.24
CA LEU A 194 -9.23 -8.14 7.17
C LEU A 194 -9.90 -7.50 8.38
N PRO A 195 -9.38 -7.72 9.59
CA PRO A 195 -9.77 -6.96 10.77
C PRO A 195 -9.49 -5.45 10.60
N ASP A 196 -10.34 -4.61 11.17
CA ASP A 196 -10.16 -3.14 11.10
C ASP A 196 -8.79 -2.69 11.61
N SER A 197 -8.27 -3.35 12.65
CA SER A 197 -6.93 -3.08 13.19
C SER A 197 -5.77 -3.34 12.22
N MET A 198 -6.02 -3.97 11.08
CA MET A 198 -5.04 -4.21 10.03
C MET A 198 -5.25 -3.35 8.79
N LEU A 199 -6.38 -2.66 8.71
CA LEU A 199 -6.77 -1.95 7.50
C LEU A 199 -5.71 -0.91 7.08
N VAL A 200 -5.27 -0.06 8.00
CA VAL A 200 -4.27 0.98 7.70
C VAL A 200 -2.95 0.37 7.25
N PHE A 201 -2.52 -0.71 7.90
CA PHE A 201 -1.31 -1.44 7.52
C PHE A 201 -1.42 -2.00 6.09
N ALA A 202 -2.53 -2.65 5.77
CA ALA A 202 -2.78 -3.20 4.45
C ALA A 202 -2.88 -2.11 3.37
N LEU A 203 -3.58 -1.00 3.65
CA LEU A 203 -3.71 0.13 2.74
C LEU A 203 -2.34 0.70 2.34
N ILE A 204 -1.44 0.91 3.30
CA ILE A 204 -0.10 1.42 3.03
C ILE A 204 0.70 0.42 2.18
N ASN A 205 0.64 -0.88 2.49
CA ASN A 205 1.36 -1.92 1.74
C ASN A 205 0.85 -2.04 0.30
N VAL A 206 -0.45 -1.98 0.08
CA VAL A 206 -1.02 -1.98 -1.27
C VAL A 206 -0.62 -0.71 -2.02
N CYS A 207 -0.64 0.47 -1.37
CA CYS A 207 -0.15 1.71 -1.99
C CYS A 207 1.32 1.61 -2.40
N GLU A 208 2.18 0.95 -1.60
CA GLU A 208 3.58 0.71 -1.96
C GLU A 208 3.72 -0.22 -3.17
N ALA A 209 2.93 -1.29 -3.23
CA ALA A 209 2.93 -2.19 -4.38
C ALA A 209 2.45 -1.45 -5.66
N VAL A 210 1.39 -0.65 -5.55
CA VAL A 210 0.90 0.20 -6.65
C VAL A 210 1.93 1.27 -7.03
N ARG A 211 2.69 1.85 -6.08
CA ARG A 211 3.80 2.77 -6.35
C ARG A 211 4.86 2.12 -7.23
N ASN A 212 5.28 0.91 -6.87
CA ASN A 212 6.23 0.15 -7.66
C ASN A 212 5.74 -0.05 -9.11
N ARG A 213 4.48 -0.44 -9.25
CA ARG A 213 3.88 -0.65 -10.59
C ARG A 213 3.71 0.66 -11.36
N MET A 214 3.37 1.74 -10.69
CA MET A 214 3.26 3.07 -11.29
C MET A 214 4.58 3.52 -11.95
N TYR A 215 5.73 3.29 -11.30
CA TYR A 215 7.03 3.58 -11.91
C TYR A 215 7.29 2.74 -13.15
N PHE A 216 6.97 1.45 -13.09
CA PHE A 216 7.06 0.57 -14.24
C PHE A 216 6.16 1.03 -15.38
N ASN A 217 4.95 1.44 -15.09
CA ASN A 217 3.96 1.92 -16.04
C ASN A 217 4.37 3.26 -16.67
N ALA A 218 4.93 4.17 -15.89
CA ALA A 218 5.38 5.47 -16.37
C ALA A 218 6.42 5.34 -17.52
N LYS A 219 7.35 4.38 -17.40
CA LYS A 219 8.33 4.06 -18.46
C LYS A 219 7.68 3.63 -19.79
N ARG A 220 6.51 3.01 -19.70
CA ARG A 220 5.75 2.49 -20.83
C ARG A 220 4.70 3.47 -21.34
N ASN A 221 4.63 4.68 -20.77
CA ASN A 221 3.57 5.67 -20.99
C ASN A 221 2.15 5.11 -20.70
N VAL A 222 2.05 4.22 -19.72
CA VAL A 222 0.82 3.64 -19.22
C VAL A 222 0.39 4.41 -17.97
N ARG A 223 -0.88 4.79 -17.87
CA ARG A 223 -1.41 5.43 -16.67
C ARG A 223 -1.84 4.39 -15.65
N THR A 224 -1.65 4.73 -14.39
CA THR A 224 -2.04 3.92 -13.24
C THR A 224 -3.26 4.57 -12.57
N TRP A 225 -4.39 3.88 -12.57
CA TRP A 225 -5.60 4.31 -11.88
C TRP A 225 -5.68 3.57 -10.55
N LEU A 226 -5.82 4.30 -9.47
CA LEU A 226 -5.97 3.73 -8.13
C LEU A 226 -7.27 4.23 -7.49
N TYR A 227 -8.13 3.30 -7.16
CA TYR A 227 -9.35 3.53 -6.40
C TYR A 227 -9.16 3.02 -4.97
N VAL A 228 -9.43 3.87 -3.98
CA VAL A 228 -9.23 3.55 -2.56
C VAL A 228 -10.56 3.69 -1.83
N GLU A 229 -11.16 2.57 -1.45
CA GLU A 229 -12.31 2.56 -0.56
C GLU A 229 -11.92 2.82 0.89
N GLU A 230 -12.88 3.31 1.67
CA GLU A 230 -12.70 3.62 3.10
C GLU A 230 -11.53 4.60 3.35
N MET A 231 -11.25 5.49 2.38
CA MET A 231 -10.11 6.42 2.47
C MET A 231 -10.14 7.28 3.74
N GLN A 232 -11.33 7.52 4.31
CA GLN A 232 -11.49 8.25 5.58
C GLN A 232 -10.78 7.55 6.76
N SER A 233 -10.58 6.23 6.72
CA SER A 233 -9.86 5.51 7.77
C SER A 233 -8.40 5.95 7.88
N MET A 234 -7.82 6.45 6.78
CA MET A 234 -6.46 7.00 6.77
C MET A 234 -6.37 8.37 7.48
N PHE A 235 -7.48 9.12 7.50
CA PHE A 235 -7.50 10.50 8.02
C PHE A 235 -7.42 10.58 9.54
N ALA A 236 -7.63 9.47 10.22
CA ALA A 236 -7.49 9.39 11.68
C ALA A 236 -6.03 9.51 12.17
N TYR A 237 -5.04 9.28 11.29
CA TYR A 237 -3.64 9.16 11.66
C TYR A 237 -2.76 10.18 10.93
N PRO A 238 -2.16 11.17 11.62
CA PRO A 238 -1.32 12.21 10.99
C PRO A 238 -0.14 11.64 10.19
N THR A 239 0.49 10.57 10.67
CA THR A 239 1.61 9.90 9.98
C THR A 239 1.16 9.29 8.65
N VAL A 240 -0.03 8.70 8.61
CA VAL A 240 -0.62 8.12 7.40
C VAL A 240 -1.03 9.21 6.41
N LEU A 241 -1.58 10.32 6.89
CA LEU A 241 -1.91 11.49 6.05
C LEU A 241 -0.65 12.06 5.38
N ASN A 242 0.44 12.19 6.13
CA ASN A 242 1.71 12.68 5.58
C ASN A 242 2.25 11.73 4.51
N TYR A 243 2.25 10.42 4.77
CA TYR A 243 2.61 9.41 3.80
C TYR A 243 1.77 9.52 2.52
N PHE A 244 0.45 9.57 2.68
CA PHE A 244 -0.48 9.59 1.55
C PHE A 244 -0.37 10.88 0.72
N SER A 245 -0.13 12.01 1.38
CA SER A 245 0.14 13.28 0.71
C SER A 245 1.39 13.20 -0.18
N ARG A 246 2.48 12.64 0.34
CA ARG A 246 3.71 12.42 -0.44
C ARG A 246 3.47 11.46 -1.60
N PHE A 247 2.85 10.32 -1.35
CA PHE A 247 2.50 9.32 -2.36
C PHE A 247 1.68 9.93 -3.50
N SER A 248 0.63 10.72 -3.20
CA SER A 248 -0.22 11.32 -4.20
C SER A 248 0.47 12.42 -5.00
N ASN A 249 1.28 13.26 -4.34
CA ASN A 249 2.06 14.32 -5.00
C ASN A 249 3.12 13.77 -5.95
N GLU A 250 3.80 12.72 -5.54
CA GLU A 250 4.75 11.99 -6.36
C GLU A 250 4.03 11.29 -7.52
N GLY A 251 2.97 10.56 -7.22
CA GLY A 251 2.19 9.78 -8.18
C GLY A 251 1.68 10.61 -9.34
N ARG A 252 1.32 11.88 -9.10
CA ARG A 252 0.94 12.81 -10.17
C ARG A 252 2.02 12.97 -11.23
N LYS A 253 3.29 12.98 -10.85
CA LYS A 253 4.43 13.12 -11.79
C LYS A 253 4.61 11.87 -12.65
N PHE A 254 4.24 10.70 -12.12
CA PHE A 254 4.38 9.40 -12.78
C PHE A 254 3.07 8.86 -13.35
N GLY A 255 2.05 9.71 -13.47
CA GLY A 255 0.82 9.35 -14.17
C GLY A 255 -0.20 8.59 -13.35
N LEU A 256 -0.16 8.71 -12.03
CA LEU A 256 -1.19 8.20 -11.14
C LEU A 256 -2.47 9.03 -11.25
N LEU A 257 -3.60 8.35 -11.39
CA LEU A 257 -4.95 8.91 -11.26
C LEU A 257 -5.58 8.27 -10.02
N LEU A 258 -5.53 8.96 -8.90
CA LEU A 258 -6.04 8.49 -7.63
C LEU A 258 -7.49 8.92 -7.42
N THR A 259 -8.35 8.01 -6.96
CA THR A 259 -9.72 8.29 -6.53
C THR A 259 -9.92 7.77 -5.12
N GLY A 260 -10.11 8.66 -4.17
CA GLY A 260 -10.56 8.31 -2.83
C GLY A 260 -12.09 8.15 -2.82
N ILE A 261 -12.56 7.12 -2.14
CA ILE A 261 -13.99 6.86 -1.94
C ILE A 261 -14.25 6.89 -0.45
N SER A 262 -15.21 7.72 -0.02
CA SER A 262 -15.53 7.93 1.39
C SER A 262 -17.02 7.95 1.64
N GLN A 263 -17.44 7.46 2.79
CA GLN A 263 -18.84 7.55 3.25
C GLN A 263 -19.15 8.90 3.89
N ASN A 264 -18.12 9.61 4.36
CA ASN A 264 -18.22 10.92 4.98
C ASN A 264 -17.39 11.95 4.20
N ALA A 265 -17.90 13.18 4.12
CA ALA A 265 -17.21 14.31 3.52
C ALA A 265 -16.30 14.98 4.53
#